data_4174f43e354648aedd4983c8b03fffc3
#
_entry.id   4174f43e354648aedd4983c8b03fffc3
#
_cell.length_a   1.000
_cell.length_b   1.000
_cell.length_c   1.000
_cell.angle_alpha   90.00
_cell.angle_beta   90.00
_cell.angle_gamma   90.00
#
_symmetry.space_group_name_H-M   'P 1'
#
loop_
_entity.id
_entity.type
_entity.pdbx_description
1 polymer ?
#
loop_
_entity_poly.entity_id
_entity_poly.type
_entity_poly.pdbx_seq_one_letter_code
_entity_poly.pdbx_strand_id
1 'polypeptide(L)'
;MASLSLKHINKTYPNGFEAVKDFNLEIEDKEFIIFVGPSGCGKSTTLRMIAGLEDITSGELKIGDKVVNDVEPKDRDIAMVFQNYALYPHMTVYDNMAFGLKLRKVPKDQIDKMVREAAKILDLEPLLDRKPKALSGGQRQRVAMGRAIVRDPKVFLMDEPLSNLDAKLRGQMRIEISKLHQRLGTTIIYVTHDQTEAMTLGTRIVVMNAGIVQQVDTPQTLYDYPCNQFVAGFIGSPQMNFVDAKCKVVGNKVYLVAGPSEIELPPAKAKKLIDGGYEGKRSEEHTSELQSHT
;
A
#
# COMPACT_ATOMS: atom_id res chain seq x y z
N MET A 1 -19.71 1.19 -5.51
CA MET A 1 -18.33 1.40 -5.17
C MET A 1 -18.26 1.57 -3.67
N ALA A 2 -17.14 1.39 -3.02
CA ALA A 2 -17.19 1.31 -1.56
C ALA A 2 -16.00 2.00 -0.91
N SER A 3 -16.30 2.83 0.10
CA SER A 3 -15.36 3.27 1.13
C SER A 3 -15.03 2.11 2.07
N LEU A 4 -13.92 2.21 2.79
CA LEU A 4 -13.59 1.30 3.89
C LEU A 4 -13.30 2.09 5.15
N SER A 5 -13.72 1.53 6.28
CA SER A 5 -13.41 2.07 7.60
C SER A 5 -12.81 0.97 8.46
N LEU A 6 -11.59 1.19 8.93
CA LEU A 6 -10.88 0.34 9.86
C LEU A 6 -10.72 1.10 11.17
N LYS A 7 -11.34 0.60 12.24
CA LYS A 7 -11.33 1.26 13.56
C LYS A 7 -10.78 0.33 14.62
N HIS A 8 -9.68 0.75 15.24
CA HIS A 8 -9.01 0.03 16.33
C HIS A 8 -8.73 -1.43 15.99
N ILE A 9 -8.35 -1.71 14.71
CA ILE A 9 -8.08 -3.07 14.25
C ILE A 9 -6.81 -3.60 14.89
N ASN A 10 -6.93 -4.74 15.55
CA ASN A 10 -5.83 -5.46 16.16
C ASN A 10 -5.78 -6.91 15.65
N LYS A 11 -4.58 -7.44 15.51
CA LYS A 11 -4.31 -8.83 15.24
C LYS A 11 -3.26 -9.38 16.18
N THR A 12 -3.67 -10.31 17.05
CA THR A 12 -2.78 -11.09 17.90
C THR A 12 -2.94 -12.56 17.53
N TYR A 13 -1.82 -13.22 17.23
CA TYR A 13 -1.79 -14.65 16.94
C TYR A 13 -1.80 -15.48 18.23
N PRO A 14 -2.16 -16.81 18.18
CA PRO A 14 -2.23 -17.66 19.37
C PRO A 14 -0.91 -17.76 20.16
N ASN A 15 0.23 -17.52 19.51
CA ASN A 15 1.55 -17.47 20.15
C ASN A 15 1.85 -16.16 20.89
N GLY A 16 0.89 -15.24 20.98
CA GLY A 16 1.04 -13.92 21.60
C GLY A 16 1.67 -12.85 20.71
N PHE A 17 2.04 -13.17 19.45
CA PHE A 17 2.61 -12.18 18.55
C PHE A 17 1.55 -11.19 18.04
N GLU A 18 1.74 -9.92 18.35
CA GLU A 18 0.88 -8.83 17.89
C GLU A 18 1.36 -8.31 16.52
N ALA A 19 0.70 -8.76 15.46
CA ALA A 19 1.06 -8.43 14.09
C ALA A 19 0.52 -7.07 13.62
N VAL A 20 -0.61 -6.63 14.18
CA VAL A 20 -1.25 -5.33 13.90
C VAL A 20 -1.78 -4.77 15.20
N LYS A 21 -1.50 -3.48 15.47
CA LYS A 21 -1.78 -2.79 16.72
C LYS A 21 -2.51 -1.51 16.45
N ASP A 22 -3.72 -1.40 16.93
CA ASP A 22 -4.58 -0.19 16.88
C ASP A 22 -4.59 0.48 15.50
N PHE A 23 -4.79 -0.32 14.44
CA PHE A 23 -4.79 0.18 13.08
C PHE A 23 -6.09 0.95 12.80
N ASN A 24 -5.96 2.23 12.50
CA ASN A 24 -7.06 3.14 12.20
C ASN A 24 -6.86 3.74 10.81
N LEU A 25 -7.86 3.60 9.92
CA LEU A 25 -7.81 4.14 8.56
C LEU A 25 -9.22 4.30 7.99
N GLU A 26 -9.51 5.48 7.48
CA GLU A 26 -10.68 5.73 6.62
C GLU A 26 -10.19 5.83 5.17
N ILE A 27 -10.80 5.04 4.28
CA ILE A 27 -10.51 5.01 2.84
C ILE A 27 -11.76 5.44 2.10
N GLU A 28 -11.61 6.46 1.26
CA GLU A 28 -12.70 6.96 0.45
C GLU A 28 -12.94 6.09 -0.79
N ASP A 29 -14.13 6.22 -1.38
CA ASP A 29 -14.44 5.54 -2.63
C ASP A 29 -13.49 6.00 -3.75
N LYS A 30 -13.01 5.03 -4.55
CA LYS A 30 -12.05 5.23 -5.67
C LYS A 30 -10.64 5.65 -5.25
N GLU A 31 -10.29 5.57 -4.00
CA GLU A 31 -8.95 5.85 -3.51
C GLU A 31 -7.97 4.71 -3.88
N PHE A 32 -6.72 5.06 -4.19
CA PHE A 32 -5.63 4.11 -4.36
C PHE A 32 -4.72 4.20 -3.13
N ILE A 33 -4.96 3.33 -2.17
CA ILE A 33 -4.21 3.27 -0.91
C ILE A 33 -3.06 2.27 -1.03
N ILE A 34 -1.87 2.67 -0.59
CA ILE A 34 -0.71 1.78 -0.55
C ILE A 34 -0.26 1.56 0.89
N PHE A 35 -0.11 0.31 1.29
CA PHE A 35 0.56 -0.08 2.53
C PHE A 35 2.03 -0.36 2.23
N VAL A 36 2.93 0.38 2.87
CA VAL A 36 4.38 0.26 2.70
C VAL A 36 5.08 0.14 4.06
N GLY A 37 6.21 -0.53 4.09
CA GLY A 37 7.00 -0.72 5.32
C GLY A 37 7.92 -1.94 5.23
N PRO A 38 8.76 -2.17 6.22
CA PRO A 38 9.67 -3.32 6.28
C PRO A 38 8.93 -4.66 6.23
N SER A 39 9.65 -5.73 5.91
CA SER A 39 9.11 -7.09 5.98
C SER A 39 8.62 -7.42 7.39
N GLY A 40 7.47 -8.06 7.50
CA GLY A 40 6.89 -8.45 8.79
C GLY A 40 6.19 -7.32 9.58
N CYS A 41 6.06 -6.10 9.05
CA CYS A 41 5.40 -5.00 9.77
C CYS A 41 3.86 -5.03 9.75
N GLY A 42 3.22 -6.10 9.26
CA GLY A 42 1.76 -6.27 9.35
C GLY A 42 0.97 -5.95 8.08
N LYS A 43 1.58 -5.48 6.98
CA LYS A 43 0.89 -5.08 5.73
C LYS A 43 -0.02 -6.18 5.14
N SER A 44 0.58 -7.33 4.81
CA SER A 44 -0.16 -8.46 4.23
C SER A 44 -1.17 -9.05 5.22
N THR A 45 -0.87 -9.01 6.53
CA THR A 45 -1.82 -9.40 7.58
C THR A 45 -3.05 -8.49 7.56
N THR A 46 -2.85 -7.17 7.52
CA THR A 46 -3.95 -6.19 7.40
C THR A 46 -4.75 -6.40 6.12
N LEU A 47 -4.07 -6.59 4.98
CA LEU A 47 -4.74 -6.87 3.71
C LEU A 47 -5.59 -8.16 3.78
N ARG A 48 -5.07 -9.22 4.40
CA ARG A 48 -5.79 -10.50 4.57
C ARG A 48 -6.97 -10.37 5.53
N MET A 49 -6.87 -9.55 6.58
CA MET A 49 -8.02 -9.25 7.45
C MET A 49 -9.13 -8.53 6.66
N ILE A 50 -8.79 -7.57 5.80
CA ILE A 50 -9.76 -6.92 4.90
C ILE A 50 -10.39 -7.94 3.95
N ALA A 51 -9.59 -8.89 3.45
CA ALA A 51 -10.06 -9.97 2.59
C ALA A 51 -10.92 -11.01 3.30
N GLY A 52 -10.92 -11.07 4.63
CA GLY A 52 -11.53 -12.14 5.43
C GLY A 52 -10.78 -13.46 5.38
N LEU A 53 -9.51 -13.42 4.98
CA LEU A 53 -8.60 -14.57 4.96
C LEU A 53 -7.81 -14.71 6.26
N GLU A 54 -7.94 -13.74 7.14
CA GLU A 54 -7.35 -13.69 8.47
C GLU A 54 -8.37 -13.05 9.44
N ASP A 55 -8.54 -13.64 10.61
CA ASP A 55 -9.49 -13.13 11.61
C ASP A 55 -8.96 -11.86 12.26
N ILE A 56 -9.86 -10.91 12.52
CA ILE A 56 -9.61 -9.72 13.32
C ILE A 56 -9.74 -10.09 14.80
N THR A 57 -8.72 -9.78 15.61
CA THR A 57 -8.77 -10.06 17.06
C THR A 57 -9.69 -9.08 17.79
N SER A 58 -9.62 -7.79 17.46
CA SER A 58 -10.52 -6.75 17.96
C SER A 58 -10.57 -5.56 17.02
N GLY A 59 -11.57 -4.70 17.18
CA GLY A 59 -11.83 -3.55 16.33
C GLY A 59 -12.98 -3.80 15.35
N GLU A 60 -13.28 -2.83 14.50
CA GLU A 60 -14.38 -2.87 13.54
C GLU A 60 -13.89 -2.59 12.12
N LEU A 61 -14.23 -3.47 11.19
CA LEU A 61 -14.00 -3.29 9.75
C LEU A 61 -15.34 -3.13 9.03
N LYS A 62 -15.47 -2.03 8.29
CA LYS A 62 -16.59 -1.80 7.36
C LYS A 62 -16.13 -1.75 5.91
N ILE A 63 -16.98 -2.25 5.01
CA ILE A 63 -16.90 -2.04 3.56
C ILE A 63 -18.23 -1.40 3.13
N GLY A 64 -18.18 -0.15 2.71
CA GLY A 64 -19.38 0.69 2.66
C GLY A 64 -20.00 0.82 4.04
N ASP A 65 -21.33 0.65 4.12
CA ASP A 65 -22.07 0.74 5.39
C ASP A 65 -22.11 -0.58 6.18
N LYS A 66 -21.51 -1.66 5.64
CA LYS A 66 -21.62 -3.02 6.20
C LYS A 66 -20.40 -3.36 7.05
N VAL A 67 -20.61 -3.73 8.32
CA VAL A 67 -19.58 -4.39 9.15
C VAL A 67 -19.31 -5.78 8.58
N VAL A 68 -18.02 -6.11 8.35
CA VAL A 68 -17.63 -7.36 7.66
C VAL A 68 -16.72 -8.26 8.49
N ASN A 69 -16.54 -7.99 9.77
CA ASN A 69 -15.66 -8.80 10.63
C ASN A 69 -15.93 -10.31 10.47
N ASP A 70 -17.20 -10.71 10.58
CA ASP A 70 -17.65 -12.11 10.54
C ASP A 70 -18.21 -12.53 9.17
N VAL A 71 -18.00 -11.71 8.13
CA VAL A 71 -18.46 -12.01 6.77
C VAL A 71 -17.40 -12.82 6.04
N GLU A 72 -17.80 -13.96 5.46
CA GLU A 72 -16.89 -14.81 4.69
C GLU A 72 -16.30 -14.06 3.45
N PRO A 73 -15.08 -14.41 3.03
CA PRO A 73 -14.40 -13.73 1.89
C PRO A 73 -15.23 -13.67 0.61
N LYS A 74 -16.01 -14.73 0.31
CA LYS A 74 -16.85 -14.80 -0.89
C LYS A 74 -17.98 -13.75 -0.94
N ASP A 75 -18.42 -13.27 0.25
CA ASP A 75 -19.57 -12.40 0.45
C ASP A 75 -19.16 -10.94 0.76
N ARG A 76 -17.84 -10.62 0.77
CA ARG A 76 -17.31 -9.27 1.00
C ARG A 76 -17.28 -8.36 -0.22
N ASP A 77 -17.62 -8.87 -1.39
CA ASP A 77 -17.62 -8.12 -2.66
C ASP A 77 -16.26 -7.52 -3.03
N ILE A 78 -15.21 -8.25 -2.74
CA ILE A 78 -13.82 -7.91 -3.00
C ILE A 78 -13.17 -8.86 -4.00
N ALA A 79 -12.07 -8.44 -4.61
CA ALA A 79 -11.19 -9.32 -5.36
C ALA A 79 -9.76 -9.15 -4.91
N MET A 80 -9.00 -10.25 -4.83
CA MET A 80 -7.61 -10.23 -4.38
C MET A 80 -6.68 -10.80 -5.44
N VAL A 81 -5.59 -10.09 -5.70
CA VAL A 81 -4.45 -10.52 -6.51
C VAL A 81 -3.31 -10.87 -5.55
N PHE A 82 -2.85 -12.12 -5.60
CA PHE A 82 -1.79 -12.64 -4.74
C PHE A 82 -0.41 -12.45 -5.38
N GLN A 83 0.62 -12.40 -4.56
CA GLN A 83 2.02 -12.30 -4.97
C GLN A 83 2.44 -13.38 -5.98
N ASN A 84 1.96 -14.61 -5.83
CA ASN A 84 2.26 -15.73 -6.72
C ASN A 84 1.25 -15.89 -7.87
N TYR A 85 0.40 -14.87 -8.10
CA TYR A 85 -0.70 -14.84 -9.09
C TYR A 85 -1.79 -15.88 -8.86
N ALA A 86 -1.53 -16.99 -8.19
CA ALA A 86 -2.43 -18.10 -7.86
C ALA A 86 -3.28 -18.56 -9.07
N LEU A 87 -2.68 -18.65 -10.27
CA LEU A 87 -3.35 -19.13 -11.47
C LEU A 87 -3.50 -20.65 -11.45
N TYR A 88 -4.62 -21.15 -11.98
CA TYR A 88 -4.85 -22.59 -12.16
C TYR A 88 -4.04 -23.08 -13.38
N PRO A 89 -2.99 -23.89 -13.20
CA PRO A 89 -2.02 -24.19 -14.25
C PRO A 89 -2.59 -25.07 -15.37
N HIS A 90 -3.63 -25.84 -15.10
CA HIS A 90 -4.32 -26.73 -16.05
C HIS A 90 -5.37 -26.01 -16.91
N MET A 91 -5.83 -24.84 -16.47
CA MET A 91 -6.84 -24.02 -17.16
C MET A 91 -6.18 -23.07 -18.18
N THR A 92 -6.93 -22.72 -19.22
CA THR A 92 -6.56 -21.64 -20.14
C THR A 92 -6.63 -20.27 -19.47
N VAL A 93 -6.14 -19.22 -20.13
CA VAL A 93 -6.35 -17.81 -19.69
C VAL A 93 -7.85 -17.53 -19.56
N TYR A 94 -8.63 -17.88 -20.59
CA TYR A 94 -10.08 -17.73 -20.56
C TYR A 94 -10.69 -18.41 -19.34
N ASP A 95 -10.36 -19.69 -19.11
CA ASP A 95 -10.93 -20.46 -17.99
C ASP A 95 -10.50 -19.93 -16.62
N ASN A 96 -9.26 -19.45 -16.48
CA ASN A 96 -8.80 -18.78 -15.27
C ASN A 96 -9.65 -17.53 -14.97
N MET A 97 -9.91 -16.70 -15.96
CA MET A 97 -10.74 -15.50 -15.82
C MET A 97 -12.20 -15.86 -15.54
N ALA A 98 -12.75 -16.83 -16.26
CA ALA A 98 -14.15 -17.25 -16.16
C ALA A 98 -14.49 -18.02 -14.88
N PHE A 99 -13.48 -18.57 -14.17
CA PHE A 99 -13.68 -19.54 -13.08
C PHE A 99 -14.64 -19.02 -11.99
N GLY A 100 -14.41 -17.82 -11.48
CA GLY A 100 -15.25 -17.23 -10.44
C GLY A 100 -16.70 -16.97 -10.87
N LEU A 101 -16.91 -16.63 -12.14
CA LEU A 101 -18.23 -16.44 -12.72
C LEU A 101 -18.97 -17.76 -12.90
N LYS A 102 -18.25 -18.82 -13.32
CA LYS A 102 -18.79 -20.19 -13.42
C LYS A 102 -19.27 -20.71 -12.06
N LEU A 103 -18.51 -20.48 -10.99
CA LEU A 103 -18.90 -20.84 -9.63
C LEU A 103 -20.17 -20.10 -9.16
N ARG A 104 -20.33 -18.85 -9.56
CA ARG A 104 -21.54 -18.05 -9.29
C ARG A 104 -22.72 -18.39 -10.22
N LYS A 105 -22.58 -19.39 -11.09
CA LYS A 105 -23.58 -19.84 -12.05
C LYS A 105 -24.07 -18.73 -13.00
N VAL A 106 -23.18 -17.80 -13.36
CA VAL A 106 -23.48 -16.76 -14.36
C VAL A 106 -23.73 -17.43 -15.72
N PRO A 107 -24.70 -16.97 -16.55
CA PRO A 107 -24.96 -17.48 -17.90
C PRO A 107 -23.71 -17.44 -18.79
N LYS A 108 -23.54 -18.45 -19.65
CA LYS A 108 -22.33 -18.61 -20.48
C LYS A 108 -22.05 -17.42 -21.42
N ASP A 109 -23.11 -16.88 -22.02
CA ASP A 109 -23.07 -15.70 -22.90
C ASP A 109 -22.57 -14.45 -22.16
N GLN A 110 -23.00 -14.24 -20.90
CA GLN A 110 -22.54 -13.17 -20.06
C GLN A 110 -21.08 -13.39 -19.62
N ILE A 111 -20.69 -14.63 -19.29
CA ILE A 111 -19.28 -14.95 -18.97
C ILE A 111 -18.38 -14.61 -20.15
N ASP A 112 -18.75 -15.03 -21.38
CA ASP A 112 -17.92 -14.76 -22.57
C ASP A 112 -17.77 -13.24 -22.80
N LYS A 113 -18.85 -12.49 -22.69
CA LYS A 113 -18.84 -11.02 -22.80
C LYS A 113 -17.89 -10.39 -21.76
N MET A 114 -18.06 -10.69 -20.46
CA MET A 114 -17.27 -10.13 -19.37
C MET A 114 -15.78 -10.51 -19.48
N VAL A 115 -15.48 -11.76 -19.85
CA VAL A 115 -14.09 -12.21 -20.02
C VAL A 115 -13.43 -11.50 -21.21
N ARG A 116 -14.09 -11.35 -22.35
CA ARG A 116 -13.53 -10.65 -23.51
C ARG A 116 -13.35 -9.15 -23.26
N GLU A 117 -14.30 -8.51 -22.59
CA GLU A 117 -14.16 -7.10 -22.18
C GLU A 117 -12.94 -6.90 -21.27
N ALA A 118 -12.77 -7.74 -20.24
CA ALA A 118 -11.60 -7.68 -19.37
C ALA A 118 -10.30 -8.04 -20.11
N ALA A 119 -10.32 -9.02 -21.01
CA ALA A 119 -9.17 -9.39 -21.83
C ALA A 119 -8.74 -8.24 -22.76
N LYS A 120 -9.69 -7.50 -23.33
CA LYS A 120 -9.41 -6.31 -24.15
C LYS A 120 -8.76 -5.19 -23.34
N ILE A 121 -9.24 -4.96 -22.10
CA ILE A 121 -8.66 -3.96 -21.19
C ILE A 121 -7.18 -4.26 -20.90
N LEU A 122 -6.82 -5.55 -20.82
CA LEU A 122 -5.52 -6.04 -20.36
C LEU A 122 -4.64 -6.56 -21.52
N ASP A 123 -5.03 -6.37 -22.79
CA ASP A 123 -4.30 -6.89 -23.96
C ASP A 123 -4.05 -8.41 -23.89
N LEU A 124 -5.07 -9.17 -23.47
CA LEU A 124 -5.02 -10.63 -23.31
C LEU A 124 -5.77 -11.38 -24.38
N GLU A 125 -6.53 -10.70 -25.28
CA GLU A 125 -7.36 -11.35 -26.29
C GLU A 125 -6.64 -12.43 -27.11
N PRO A 126 -5.39 -12.19 -27.63
CA PRO A 126 -4.67 -13.21 -28.40
C PRO A 126 -4.11 -14.36 -27.56
N LEU A 127 -4.26 -14.28 -26.24
CA LEU A 127 -3.70 -15.24 -25.28
C LEU A 127 -4.78 -16.10 -24.60
N LEU A 128 -6.06 -15.88 -24.87
CA LEU A 128 -7.19 -16.50 -24.16
C LEU A 128 -7.14 -18.04 -24.16
N ASP A 129 -6.64 -18.65 -25.24
CA ASP A 129 -6.55 -20.10 -25.37
C ASP A 129 -5.24 -20.69 -24.78
N ARG A 130 -4.30 -19.84 -24.36
CA ARG A 130 -3.02 -20.30 -23.80
C ARG A 130 -3.19 -20.71 -22.34
N LYS A 131 -2.28 -21.60 -21.89
CA LYS A 131 -2.16 -21.97 -20.47
C LYS A 131 -1.07 -21.13 -19.79
N PRO A 132 -1.10 -20.95 -18.45
CA PRO A 132 -0.14 -20.16 -17.69
C PRO A 132 1.34 -20.50 -17.97
N LYS A 133 1.64 -21.77 -18.26
CA LYS A 133 3.01 -22.22 -18.61
C LYS A 133 3.57 -21.53 -19.88
N ALA A 134 2.72 -21.14 -20.82
CA ALA A 134 3.09 -20.50 -22.08
C ALA A 134 3.07 -18.95 -21.99
N LEU A 135 3.04 -18.37 -20.79
CA LEU A 135 2.95 -16.94 -20.58
C LEU A 135 4.22 -16.39 -19.91
N SER A 136 4.59 -15.15 -20.24
CA SER A 136 5.58 -14.38 -19.49
C SER A 136 5.09 -14.00 -18.08
N GLY A 137 5.99 -13.53 -17.19
CA GLY A 137 5.63 -13.06 -15.86
C GLY A 137 4.55 -11.99 -15.88
N GLY A 138 4.72 -10.93 -16.69
CA GLY A 138 3.74 -9.86 -16.81
C GLY A 138 2.41 -10.32 -17.44
N GLN A 139 2.44 -11.28 -18.37
CA GLN A 139 1.21 -11.87 -18.90
C GLN A 139 0.46 -12.65 -17.83
N ARG A 140 1.14 -13.46 -17.02
CA ARG A 140 0.52 -14.16 -15.88
C ARG A 140 -0.11 -13.19 -14.89
N GLN A 141 0.58 -12.09 -14.59
CA GLN A 141 0.04 -11.06 -13.72
C GLN A 141 -1.22 -10.42 -14.31
N ARG A 142 -1.20 -10.02 -15.59
CA ARG A 142 -2.40 -9.49 -16.25
C ARG A 142 -3.57 -10.48 -16.21
N VAL A 143 -3.31 -11.78 -16.36
CA VAL A 143 -4.36 -12.81 -16.20
C VAL A 143 -4.93 -12.84 -14.77
N ALA A 144 -4.08 -12.72 -13.74
CA ALA A 144 -4.53 -12.65 -12.35
C ALA A 144 -5.39 -11.40 -12.09
N MET A 145 -5.00 -10.25 -12.66
CA MET A 145 -5.81 -9.03 -12.63
C MET A 145 -7.14 -9.22 -13.39
N GLY A 146 -7.12 -9.83 -14.57
CA GLY A 146 -8.32 -10.14 -15.35
C GLY A 146 -9.31 -11.01 -14.59
N ARG A 147 -8.82 -12.05 -13.90
CA ARG A 147 -9.63 -12.89 -13.02
C ARG A 147 -10.31 -12.10 -11.89
N ALA A 148 -9.66 -11.04 -11.41
CA ALA A 148 -10.22 -10.16 -10.42
C ALA A 148 -11.24 -9.18 -11.02
N ILE A 149 -10.92 -8.57 -12.16
CA ILE A 149 -11.75 -7.56 -12.86
C ILE A 149 -13.11 -8.11 -13.30
N VAL A 150 -13.13 -9.32 -13.87
CA VAL A 150 -14.39 -9.93 -14.38
C VAL A 150 -15.48 -10.09 -13.30
N ARG A 151 -15.12 -9.97 -12.02
CA ARG A 151 -16.07 -10.05 -10.91
C ARG A 151 -16.73 -8.71 -10.58
N ASP A 152 -16.25 -7.62 -11.19
CA ASP A 152 -16.65 -6.23 -10.91
C ASP A 152 -16.69 -5.94 -9.39
N PRO A 153 -15.58 -6.13 -8.68
CA PRO A 153 -15.55 -6.00 -7.23
C PRO A 153 -15.61 -4.54 -6.80
N LYS A 154 -16.18 -4.30 -5.62
CA LYS A 154 -16.19 -2.95 -5.03
C LYS A 154 -14.80 -2.50 -4.58
N VAL A 155 -13.95 -3.43 -4.16
CA VAL A 155 -12.59 -3.18 -3.68
C VAL A 155 -11.61 -4.18 -4.28
N PHE A 156 -10.49 -3.68 -4.78
CA PHE A 156 -9.36 -4.49 -5.22
C PHE A 156 -8.28 -4.55 -4.14
N LEU A 157 -7.85 -5.74 -3.81
CA LEU A 157 -6.74 -6.01 -2.89
C LEU A 157 -5.57 -6.60 -3.67
N MET A 158 -4.38 -6.04 -3.53
CA MET A 158 -3.17 -6.48 -4.23
C MET A 158 -2.03 -6.72 -3.24
N ASP A 159 -1.62 -7.97 -3.05
CA ASP A 159 -0.54 -8.37 -2.15
C ASP A 159 0.76 -8.54 -2.94
N GLU A 160 1.63 -7.53 -2.93
CA GLU A 160 2.92 -7.48 -3.62
C GLU A 160 2.89 -7.99 -5.09
N PRO A 161 1.96 -7.49 -5.93
CA PRO A 161 1.71 -8.11 -7.24
C PRO A 161 2.88 -7.99 -8.22
N LEU A 162 3.83 -7.06 -8.01
CA LEU A 162 4.96 -6.82 -8.91
C LEU A 162 6.28 -7.42 -8.43
N SER A 163 6.34 -8.01 -7.24
CA SER A 163 7.57 -8.47 -6.60
C SER A 163 8.34 -9.53 -7.41
N ASN A 164 7.63 -10.37 -8.18
CA ASN A 164 8.19 -11.45 -8.98
C ASN A 164 8.57 -11.04 -10.43
N LEU A 165 8.59 -9.74 -10.73
CA LEU A 165 8.93 -9.22 -12.05
C LEU A 165 10.33 -8.57 -12.06
N ASP A 166 11.00 -8.61 -13.21
CA ASP A 166 12.22 -7.84 -13.43
C ASP A 166 11.93 -6.32 -13.43
N ALA A 167 12.98 -5.51 -13.23
CA ALA A 167 12.84 -4.04 -13.06
C ALA A 167 12.17 -3.36 -14.27
N LYS A 168 12.48 -3.79 -15.50
CA LYS A 168 11.91 -3.20 -16.72
C LYS A 168 10.41 -3.49 -16.81
N LEU A 169 10.04 -4.74 -16.59
CA LEU A 169 8.64 -5.18 -16.64
C LEU A 169 7.83 -4.58 -15.48
N ARG A 170 8.44 -4.45 -14.29
CA ARG A 170 7.84 -3.79 -13.13
C ARG A 170 7.45 -2.34 -13.46
N GLY A 171 8.37 -1.59 -14.12
CA GLY A 171 8.08 -0.22 -14.58
C GLY A 171 6.89 -0.14 -15.54
N GLN A 172 6.82 -1.05 -16.51
CA GLN A 172 5.69 -1.11 -17.43
C GLN A 172 4.37 -1.45 -16.72
N MET A 173 4.40 -2.43 -15.83
CA MET A 173 3.20 -2.86 -15.10
C MET A 173 2.67 -1.80 -14.13
N ARG A 174 3.52 -0.95 -13.55
CA ARG A 174 3.05 0.22 -12.76
C ARG A 174 2.16 1.13 -13.61
N ILE A 175 2.60 1.46 -14.82
CA ILE A 175 1.83 2.29 -15.74
C ILE A 175 0.48 1.62 -16.07
N GLU A 176 0.48 0.31 -16.30
CA GLU A 176 -0.75 -0.45 -16.59
C GLU A 176 -1.72 -0.47 -15.40
N ILE A 177 -1.21 -0.64 -14.17
CA ILE A 177 -2.04 -0.60 -12.95
C ILE A 177 -2.63 0.80 -12.74
N SER A 178 -1.85 1.87 -12.96
CA SER A 178 -2.34 3.25 -12.87
C SER A 178 -3.46 3.52 -13.88
N LYS A 179 -3.27 3.13 -15.15
CA LYS A 179 -4.31 3.23 -16.18
C LYS A 179 -5.55 2.43 -15.85
N LEU A 180 -5.34 1.23 -15.28
CA LEU A 180 -6.43 0.36 -14.87
C LEU A 180 -7.28 1.00 -13.76
N HIS A 181 -6.64 1.56 -12.74
CA HIS A 181 -7.33 2.29 -11.67
C HIS A 181 -8.17 3.46 -12.22
N GLN A 182 -7.59 4.29 -13.11
CA GLN A 182 -8.31 5.40 -13.75
C GLN A 182 -9.51 4.92 -14.58
N ARG A 183 -9.38 3.77 -15.24
CA ARG A 183 -10.43 3.21 -16.12
C ARG A 183 -11.54 2.55 -15.32
N LEU A 184 -11.23 1.82 -14.27
CA LEU A 184 -12.21 1.10 -13.45
C LEU A 184 -12.88 2.02 -12.41
N GLY A 185 -12.17 3.02 -11.89
CA GLY A 185 -12.66 3.91 -10.82
C GLY A 185 -13.08 3.14 -9.57
N THR A 186 -12.36 2.06 -9.23
CA THR A 186 -12.61 1.24 -8.04
C THR A 186 -11.59 1.54 -6.94
N THR A 187 -11.96 1.33 -5.69
CA THR A 187 -11.04 1.46 -4.56
C THR A 187 -9.99 0.35 -4.62
N ILE A 188 -8.70 0.72 -4.52
CA ILE A 188 -7.58 -0.23 -4.53
C ILE A 188 -6.80 -0.13 -3.22
N ILE A 189 -6.50 -1.27 -2.61
CA ILE A 189 -5.54 -1.39 -1.51
C ILE A 189 -4.40 -2.27 -2.01
N TYR A 190 -3.20 -1.70 -2.00
CA TYR A 190 -2.00 -2.28 -2.59
C TYR A 190 -0.90 -2.41 -1.53
N VAL A 191 -0.35 -3.58 -1.37
CA VAL A 191 0.78 -3.84 -0.48
C VAL A 191 2.06 -3.92 -1.30
N THR A 192 3.09 -3.22 -0.87
CA THR A 192 4.44 -3.32 -1.45
C THR A 192 5.52 -3.04 -0.40
N HIS A 193 6.73 -3.49 -0.69
CA HIS A 193 7.96 -3.05 -0.01
C HIS A 193 8.79 -2.09 -0.88
N ASP A 194 8.37 -1.84 -2.13
CA ASP A 194 9.04 -0.95 -3.08
C ASP A 194 8.50 0.48 -2.94
N GLN A 195 9.35 1.39 -2.49
CA GLN A 195 8.99 2.80 -2.30
C GLN A 195 8.64 3.48 -3.63
N THR A 196 9.29 3.10 -4.73
CA THR A 196 9.00 3.68 -6.05
C THR A 196 7.58 3.34 -6.50
N GLU A 197 7.12 2.11 -6.20
CA GLU A 197 5.72 1.75 -6.42
C GLU A 197 4.78 2.60 -5.58
N ALA A 198 5.09 2.74 -4.28
CA ALA A 198 4.28 3.52 -3.36
C ALA A 198 4.16 4.99 -3.79
N MET A 199 5.28 5.63 -4.09
CA MET A 199 5.33 7.05 -4.45
C MET A 199 4.73 7.36 -5.84
N THR A 200 4.61 6.36 -6.72
CA THR A 200 4.12 6.57 -8.11
C THR A 200 2.68 6.15 -8.34
N LEU A 201 2.14 5.23 -7.55
CA LEU A 201 0.79 4.68 -7.74
C LEU A 201 -0.23 5.22 -6.74
N GLY A 202 0.18 5.45 -5.49
CA GLY A 202 -0.73 5.77 -4.41
C GLY A 202 -1.29 7.19 -4.50
N THR A 203 -2.58 7.33 -4.22
CA THR A 203 -3.18 8.63 -3.86
C THR A 203 -2.82 9.00 -2.43
N ARG A 204 -2.82 7.99 -1.54
CA ARG A 204 -2.31 8.06 -0.17
C ARG A 204 -1.50 6.80 0.15
N ILE A 205 -0.53 6.96 1.03
CA ILE A 205 0.35 5.89 1.48
C ILE A 205 0.23 5.74 3.00
N VAL A 206 0.10 4.51 3.46
CA VAL A 206 0.15 4.12 4.87
C VAL A 206 1.53 3.54 5.15
N VAL A 207 2.35 4.26 5.87
CA VAL A 207 3.68 3.78 6.31
C VAL A 207 3.51 3.00 7.60
N MET A 208 3.92 1.74 7.59
CA MET A 208 3.79 0.83 8.73
C MET A 208 5.14 0.37 9.26
N ASN A 209 5.25 0.25 10.58
CA ASN A 209 6.41 -0.33 11.25
C ASN A 209 5.97 -1.11 12.50
N ALA A 210 6.45 -2.33 12.66
CA ALA A 210 6.19 -3.20 13.83
C ALA A 210 4.71 -3.30 14.24
N GLY A 211 3.82 -3.40 13.25
CA GLY A 211 2.38 -3.51 13.46
C GLY A 211 1.63 -2.19 13.65
N ILE A 212 2.33 -1.06 13.67
CA ILE A 212 1.79 0.27 13.95
C ILE A 212 1.84 1.13 12.69
N VAL A 213 0.78 1.90 12.44
CA VAL A 213 0.76 2.97 11.44
C VAL A 213 1.64 4.12 11.93
N GLN A 214 2.66 4.46 11.15
CA GLN A 214 3.56 5.57 11.47
C GLN A 214 3.04 6.90 10.93
N GLN A 215 2.60 6.90 9.68
CA GLN A 215 2.01 8.08 9.02
C GLN A 215 1.11 7.64 7.87
N VAL A 216 0.05 8.40 7.63
CA VAL A 216 -0.84 8.24 6.48
C VAL A 216 -0.97 9.59 5.79
N ASP A 217 -0.50 9.70 4.55
CA ASP A 217 -0.59 10.94 3.79
C ASP A 217 -0.39 10.72 2.28
N THR A 218 -0.45 11.82 1.52
CA THR A 218 -0.05 11.82 0.12
C THR A 218 1.45 11.53 -0.03
N PRO A 219 1.91 10.98 -1.18
CA PRO A 219 3.33 10.78 -1.44
C PRO A 219 4.18 12.04 -1.19
N GLN A 220 3.71 13.20 -1.65
CA GLN A 220 4.41 14.46 -1.48
C GLN A 220 4.55 14.87 -0.02
N THR A 221 3.47 14.78 0.78
CA THR A 221 3.51 15.13 2.21
C THR A 221 4.43 14.20 2.99
N LEU A 222 4.40 12.90 2.70
CA LEU A 222 5.31 11.94 3.35
C LEU A 222 6.79 12.25 3.08
N TYR A 223 7.10 12.73 1.88
CA TYR A 223 8.45 13.11 1.50
C TYR A 223 8.87 14.45 2.12
N ASP A 224 8.01 15.47 2.05
CA ASP A 224 8.34 16.83 2.49
C ASP A 224 8.19 17.03 4.01
N TYR A 225 7.27 16.29 4.64
CA TYR A 225 6.89 16.46 6.05
C TYR A 225 6.73 15.10 6.77
N PRO A 226 7.81 14.29 6.85
CA PRO A 226 7.78 13.05 7.61
C PRO A 226 7.54 13.35 9.09
N CYS A 227 6.61 12.62 9.73
CA CYS A 227 6.22 12.89 11.11
C CYS A 227 7.23 12.39 12.16
N ASN A 228 8.14 11.50 11.77
CA ASN A 228 9.19 10.96 12.66
C ASN A 228 10.41 10.48 11.86
N GLN A 229 11.48 10.15 12.59
CA GLN A 229 12.75 9.72 12.01
C GLN A 229 12.61 8.43 11.17
N PHE A 230 11.74 7.50 11.59
CA PHE A 230 11.50 6.28 10.82
C PHE A 230 10.95 6.60 9.43
N VAL A 231 9.90 7.42 9.35
CA VAL A 231 9.31 7.80 8.05
C VAL A 231 10.31 8.55 7.19
N ALA A 232 11.06 9.50 7.78
CA ALA A 232 12.09 10.28 7.08
C ALA A 232 13.21 9.40 6.51
N GLY A 233 13.64 8.37 7.27
CA GLY A 233 14.67 7.43 6.81
C GLY A 233 14.14 6.34 5.89
N PHE A 234 12.83 6.04 5.98
CA PHE A 234 12.21 5.01 5.17
C PHE A 234 11.75 5.54 3.81
N ILE A 235 11.23 6.77 3.73
CA ILE A 235 10.72 7.38 2.49
C ILE A 235 11.85 8.15 1.78
N GLY A 236 12.03 7.85 0.50
CA GLY A 236 12.99 8.55 -0.37
C GLY A 236 14.13 7.67 -0.89
N SER A 237 14.57 7.98 -2.11
CA SER A 237 15.74 7.36 -2.74
C SER A 237 16.52 8.46 -3.50
N PRO A 238 17.72 8.84 -3.01
CA PRO A 238 18.42 8.31 -1.83
C PRO A 238 17.70 8.59 -0.52
N GLN A 239 18.01 7.80 0.53
CA GLN A 239 17.47 8.00 1.87
C GLN A 239 17.98 9.32 2.48
N MET A 240 17.18 9.91 3.37
CA MET A 240 17.57 11.10 4.13
C MET A 240 18.81 10.82 4.99
N ASN A 241 19.74 11.75 5.00
CA ASN A 241 20.91 11.70 5.89
C ASN A 241 20.51 12.25 7.26
N PHE A 242 20.92 11.54 8.33
CA PHE A 242 20.78 11.98 9.70
C PHE A 242 22.15 12.35 10.26
N VAL A 243 22.22 13.50 10.90
CA VAL A 243 23.45 14.00 11.52
C VAL A 243 23.13 14.43 12.95
N ASP A 244 23.84 13.85 13.90
CA ASP A 244 23.73 14.25 15.30
C ASP A 244 24.31 15.66 15.49
N ALA A 245 23.49 16.56 16.02
CA ALA A 245 23.86 17.93 16.24
C ALA A 245 23.34 18.44 17.60
N LYS A 246 24.07 19.39 18.20
CA LYS A 246 23.59 20.14 19.36
C LYS A 246 23.00 21.47 18.90
N CYS A 247 21.86 21.84 19.48
CA CYS A 247 21.26 23.14 19.26
C CYS A 247 21.93 24.18 20.14
N LYS A 248 22.53 25.22 19.55
CA LYS A 248 23.16 26.36 20.24
C LYS A 248 22.42 27.65 19.84
N VAL A 249 21.93 28.36 20.84
CA VAL A 249 21.21 29.63 20.62
C VAL A 249 22.17 30.77 20.97
N VAL A 250 22.33 31.75 20.08
CA VAL A 250 23.13 32.95 20.29
C VAL A 250 22.28 34.17 19.88
N GLY A 251 21.69 34.83 20.87
CA GLY A 251 20.71 35.91 20.61
C GLY A 251 19.48 35.37 19.87
N ASN A 252 19.17 35.91 18.69
CA ASN A 252 18.06 35.46 17.84
C ASN A 252 18.44 34.45 16.77
N LYS A 253 19.69 33.94 16.81
CA LYS A 253 20.21 32.98 15.86
C LYS A 253 20.36 31.61 16.50
N VAL A 254 20.08 30.58 15.74
CA VAL A 254 20.24 29.20 16.13
C VAL A 254 21.30 28.53 15.25
N TYR A 255 22.23 27.85 15.89
CA TYR A 255 23.27 27.08 15.22
C TYR A 255 23.13 25.60 15.57
N LEU A 256 23.25 24.74 14.57
CA LEU A 256 23.44 23.31 14.75
C LEU A 256 24.93 23.01 14.76
N VAL A 257 25.43 22.46 15.88
CA VAL A 257 26.82 22.11 16.07
C VAL A 257 26.98 20.59 15.89
N ALA A 258 27.62 20.19 14.78
CA ALA A 258 27.88 18.80 14.43
C ALA A 258 29.40 18.61 14.30
N GLY A 259 30.04 18.03 15.34
CA GLY A 259 31.51 17.94 15.41
C GLY A 259 32.18 19.30 15.31
N PRO A 260 33.09 19.53 14.31
CA PRO A 260 33.77 20.80 14.12
C PRO A 260 32.92 21.85 13.35
N SER A 261 31.75 21.47 12.83
CA SER A 261 30.92 22.33 11.96
C SER A 261 29.83 23.00 12.77
N GLU A 262 29.66 24.31 12.55
CA GLU A 262 28.49 25.07 13.01
C GLU A 262 27.69 25.54 11.79
N ILE A 263 26.40 25.24 11.74
CA ILE A 263 25.49 25.61 10.65
C ILE A 263 24.44 26.56 11.22
N GLU A 264 24.39 27.80 10.72
CA GLU A 264 23.34 28.76 11.08
C GLU A 264 22.03 28.34 10.40
N LEU A 265 20.95 28.23 11.16
CA LEU A 265 19.63 27.88 10.64
C LEU A 265 18.89 29.10 10.09
N PRO A 266 18.13 28.95 9.01
CA PRO A 266 17.22 29.98 8.52
C PRO A 266 16.26 30.45 9.62
N PRO A 267 15.86 31.75 9.67
CA PRO A 267 15.05 32.32 10.77
C PRO A 267 13.75 31.56 11.07
N ALA A 268 13.09 31.04 10.03
CA ALA A 268 11.85 30.28 10.20
C ALA A 268 12.05 28.94 10.94
N LYS A 269 13.17 28.25 10.71
CA LYS A 269 13.57 27.02 11.40
C LYS A 269 14.10 27.33 12.79
N ALA A 270 14.92 28.38 12.93
CA ALA A 270 15.45 28.84 14.22
C ALA A 270 14.33 29.15 15.22
N LYS A 271 13.26 29.85 14.77
CA LYS A 271 12.11 30.15 15.62
C LYS A 271 11.44 28.89 16.17
N LYS A 272 11.22 27.87 15.36
CA LYS A 272 10.61 26.60 15.82
C LYS A 272 11.42 25.94 16.92
N LEU A 273 12.75 25.96 16.83
CA LEU A 273 13.63 25.37 17.85
C LEU A 273 13.68 26.18 19.14
N ILE A 274 13.64 27.51 19.05
CA ILE A 274 13.56 28.40 20.22
C ILE A 274 12.21 28.18 20.94
N ASP A 275 11.10 28.23 20.18
CA ASP A 275 9.75 28.08 20.74
C ASP A 275 9.56 26.67 21.34
N GLY A 276 10.21 25.64 20.79
CA GLY A 276 10.21 24.25 21.30
C GLY A 276 11.15 23.99 22.49
N GLY A 277 11.99 24.95 22.88
CA GLY A 277 12.93 24.80 24.02
C GLY A 277 14.05 23.80 23.78
N TYR A 278 14.60 23.73 22.55
CA TYR A 278 15.65 22.79 22.16
C TYR A 278 17.08 23.27 22.45
N GLU A 279 17.26 24.42 23.09
CA GLU A 279 18.59 24.92 23.44
C GLU A 279 19.38 23.92 24.30
N GLY A 280 20.60 23.60 23.87
CA GLY A 280 21.50 22.66 24.55
C GLY A 280 21.13 21.17 24.38
N LYS A 281 19.98 20.83 23.78
CA LYS A 281 19.56 19.44 23.54
C LYS A 281 20.28 18.84 22.33
N ARG A 282 20.49 17.52 22.35
CA ARG A 282 20.92 16.73 21.19
C ARG A 282 19.73 16.28 20.35
N SER A 283 19.95 16.05 19.05
CA SER A 283 18.96 15.51 18.12
C SER A 283 18.36 14.17 18.56
N GLU A 284 19.08 13.37 19.33
CA GLU A 284 18.63 12.08 19.86
C GLU A 284 17.48 12.18 20.88
N GLU A 285 17.32 13.32 21.55
CA GLU A 285 16.35 13.47 22.64
C GLU A 285 14.93 13.80 22.15
N HIS A 286 14.79 14.41 20.93
CA HIS A 286 13.50 14.77 20.34
C HIS A 286 13.62 14.80 18.81
N THR A 287 13.55 13.64 18.18
CA THR A 287 13.91 13.45 16.77
C THR A 287 12.90 13.91 15.74
N SER A 288 11.63 14.11 16.07
CA SER A 288 10.58 14.44 15.10
C SER A 288 10.57 15.90 14.61
N GLU A 289 11.14 16.83 15.37
CA GLU A 289 11.04 18.27 15.05
C GLU A 289 12.32 18.89 14.46
N LEU A 290 13.49 18.20 14.58
CA LEU A 290 14.77 18.66 14.04
C LEU A 290 15.02 18.23 12.58
N GLN A 291 14.14 17.41 12.01
CA GLN A 291 14.24 16.98 10.63
C GLN A 291 13.93 18.14 9.71
N SER A 292 14.96 18.80 9.26
CA SER A 292 14.83 19.87 8.28
C SER A 292 15.10 19.33 6.90
N HIS A 293 14.12 19.44 6.02
CA HIS A 293 14.35 19.35 4.60
C HIS A 293 15.34 20.43 4.16
N THR A 294 16.46 20.04 3.59
CA THR A 294 17.34 20.93 2.84
C THR A 294 16.95 20.88 1.39
#